data_e50d93a4b549fccd9f670a4dca69773c
#
_entry.id   e50d93a4b549fccd9f670a4dca69773c
#
_cell.length_a   1.000
_cell.length_b   1.000
_cell.length_c   1.000
_cell.angle_alpha   90.00
_cell.angle_beta   90.00
_cell.angle_gamma   90.00
#
_symmetry.space_group_name_H-M   'P 1'
#
loop_
_entity.id
_entity.type
_entity.pdbx_description
1 polymer ?
#
loop_
_entity_poly.entity_id
_entity_poly.type
_entity_poly.pdbx_seq_one_letter_code
_entity_poly.pdbx_strand_id
1 'polypeptide(L)'
;MNSVRFSIMLLMVLLVASSMSYALTADEIIDQANQASYYSGKDGRAMVKMTITAKGGDVRVREFTQLRYNEENGDQKFYTYFKAPADVYKMAYLVWKNIGRDDDRWLWLPALNLKKRIAPGDKRTSFVGSDFLYEDVSGRSPEEDVHTLVEETDTVYRIDNVPKDPGSVEFSHYVVDINKSTFLPMIAHYYDHRGNKYREVEALNVEEIQGFATVTVSEARDLASGSVTRNEFSDVEYNIGLNSRIFTERFLRRPPREVQ
;
A
#
# COMPACT_ATOMS: atom_id res chain seq x y z
N MET A 1 44.74 51.87 -53.10
CA MET A 1 44.94 50.97 -51.95
C MET A 1 43.67 50.94 -51.18
N ASN A 2 42.76 50.01 -51.53
CA ASN A 2 41.44 49.91 -50.90
C ASN A 2 41.38 48.64 -50.07
N SER A 3 41.24 48.80 -48.74
CA SER A 3 41.05 47.71 -47.80
C SER A 3 39.56 47.38 -47.63
N VAL A 4 39.14 46.26 -48.14
CA VAL A 4 37.80 45.70 -47.94
C VAL A 4 37.71 45.03 -46.58
N ARG A 5 36.89 45.58 -45.66
CA ARG A 5 36.61 44.97 -44.39
C ARG A 5 35.48 43.95 -44.58
N PHE A 6 35.82 42.67 -44.42
CA PHE A 6 34.83 41.58 -44.37
C PHE A 6 34.25 41.46 -42.93
N SER A 7 33.00 41.86 -42.75
CA SER A 7 32.26 41.62 -41.50
C SER A 7 31.62 40.25 -41.57
N ILE A 8 32.16 39.31 -40.77
CA ILE A 8 31.55 37.98 -40.55
C ILE A 8 30.47 38.16 -39.48
N MET A 9 29.20 38.07 -39.90
CA MET A 9 28.03 38.06 -39.02
C MET A 9 27.82 36.62 -38.55
N LEU A 10 28.21 36.31 -37.29
CA LEU A 10 28.03 35.01 -36.66
C LEU A 10 26.55 34.87 -36.25
N LEU A 11 25.79 34.08 -37.02
CA LEU A 11 24.40 33.75 -36.73
C LEU A 11 24.35 32.65 -35.65
N MET A 12 24.12 33.04 -34.40
CA MET A 12 23.99 32.12 -33.26
C MET A 12 22.57 31.52 -33.28
N VAL A 13 22.44 30.34 -33.84
CA VAL A 13 21.18 29.56 -33.80
C VAL A 13 21.03 28.99 -32.39
N LEU A 14 20.19 29.59 -31.55
CA LEU A 14 19.73 28.99 -30.29
C LEU A 14 18.85 27.76 -30.62
N LEU A 15 19.42 26.56 -30.49
CA LEU A 15 18.61 25.33 -30.42
C LEU A 15 17.88 25.35 -29.06
N VAL A 16 16.62 25.74 -29.06
CA VAL A 16 15.72 25.50 -27.94
C VAL A 16 15.37 24.00 -27.98
N ALA A 17 16.10 23.20 -27.23
CA ALA A 17 15.73 21.80 -26.98
C ALA A 17 14.45 21.83 -26.13
N SER A 18 13.29 21.75 -26.77
CA SER A 18 12.02 21.49 -26.10
C SER A 18 12.12 20.09 -25.51
N SER A 19 12.35 20.00 -24.19
CA SER A 19 12.19 18.76 -23.47
C SER A 19 10.71 18.37 -23.59
N MET A 20 10.39 17.41 -24.44
CA MET A 20 9.09 16.76 -24.44
C MET A 20 8.96 16.06 -23.08
N SER A 21 8.27 16.68 -22.16
CA SER A 21 7.78 15.98 -20.96
C SER A 21 6.69 15.02 -21.45
N TYR A 22 7.02 13.73 -21.53
CA TYR A 22 5.99 12.72 -21.74
C TYR A 22 5.14 12.68 -20.47
N ALA A 23 3.82 12.86 -20.61
CA ALA A 23 2.87 12.62 -19.53
C ALA A 23 2.94 11.13 -19.16
N LEU A 24 2.95 10.84 -17.85
CA LEU A 24 2.92 9.47 -17.36
C LEU A 24 1.61 8.78 -17.78
N THR A 25 1.69 7.52 -18.14
CA THR A 25 0.51 6.67 -18.34
C THR A 25 -0.12 6.29 -17.00
N ALA A 26 -1.37 5.84 -17.02
CA ALA A 26 -2.05 5.38 -15.80
C ALA A 26 -1.30 4.20 -15.15
N ASP A 27 -0.79 3.27 -15.95
CA ASP A 27 -0.01 2.12 -15.46
C ASP A 27 1.29 2.58 -14.79
N GLU A 28 2.04 3.50 -15.38
CA GLU A 28 3.26 4.07 -14.78
C GLU A 28 2.97 4.80 -13.47
N ILE A 29 1.85 5.52 -13.37
CA ILE A 29 1.44 6.21 -12.14
C ILE A 29 1.13 5.19 -11.05
N ILE A 30 0.39 4.12 -11.36
CA ILE A 30 0.05 3.05 -10.42
C ILE A 30 1.30 2.27 -9.98
N ASP A 31 2.22 1.99 -10.90
CA ASP A 31 3.49 1.34 -10.55
C ASP A 31 4.32 2.20 -9.58
N GLN A 32 4.42 3.50 -9.83
CA GLN A 32 5.08 4.43 -8.90
C GLN A 32 4.37 4.50 -7.55
N ALA A 33 3.03 4.49 -7.54
CA ALA A 33 2.25 4.47 -6.30
C ALA A 33 2.46 3.16 -5.50
N ASN A 34 2.54 2.02 -6.18
CA ASN A 34 2.87 0.74 -5.58
C ASN A 34 4.30 0.75 -5.00
N GLN A 35 5.28 1.30 -5.73
CA GLN A 35 6.65 1.46 -5.24
C GLN A 35 6.72 2.36 -4.01
N ALA A 36 6.06 3.52 -4.02
CA ALA A 36 6.03 4.45 -2.90
C ALA A 36 5.39 3.84 -1.65
N SER A 37 4.31 3.07 -1.82
CA SER A 37 3.54 2.52 -0.70
C SER A 37 4.17 1.28 -0.06
N TYR A 38 4.74 0.40 -0.89
CA TYR A 38 5.10 -0.95 -0.43
C TYR A 38 6.59 -1.30 -0.58
N TYR A 39 7.37 -0.53 -1.36
CA TYR A 39 8.78 -0.85 -1.64
C TYR A 39 9.79 0.12 -1.06
N SER A 40 9.35 1.10 -0.24
CA SER A 40 10.24 2.06 0.44
C SER A 40 11.26 1.34 1.32
N GLY A 41 12.56 1.50 1.02
CA GLY A 41 13.65 0.75 1.66
C GLY A 41 13.63 -0.75 1.33
N LYS A 42 14.71 -1.45 1.67
CA LYS A 42 14.82 -2.92 1.49
C LYS A 42 13.94 -3.69 2.45
N ASP A 43 13.84 -3.23 3.67
CA ASP A 43 13.01 -3.79 4.73
C ASP A 43 12.51 -2.67 5.65
N GLY A 44 11.60 -3.00 6.55
CA GLY A 44 11.12 -2.05 7.54
C GLY A 44 10.32 -2.68 8.66
N ARG A 45 10.18 -1.90 9.73
CA ARG A 45 9.39 -2.22 10.92
C ARG A 45 8.54 -1.02 11.27
N ALA A 46 7.32 -1.28 11.77
CA ALA A 46 6.47 -0.29 12.39
C ALA A 46 5.71 -0.89 13.57
N MET A 47 5.45 -0.10 14.59
CA MET A 47 4.42 -0.39 15.58
C MET A 47 3.10 0.21 15.09
N VAL A 48 2.01 -0.53 15.25
CA VAL A 48 0.69 -0.11 14.79
C VAL A 48 -0.30 -0.19 15.93
N LYS A 49 -1.00 0.91 16.17
CA LYS A 49 -2.20 0.97 16.98
C LYS A 49 -3.41 1.07 16.07
N MET A 50 -4.21 0.02 16.05
CA MET A 50 -5.44 -0.07 15.26
C MET A 50 -6.64 0.16 16.16
N THR A 51 -7.42 1.19 15.89
CA THR A 51 -8.65 1.51 16.60
C THR A 51 -9.85 1.23 15.70
N ILE A 52 -10.69 0.29 16.09
CA ILE A 52 -11.90 -0.14 15.36
C ILE A 52 -13.11 0.44 16.10
N THR A 53 -13.88 1.30 15.43
CA THR A 53 -15.07 1.95 15.98
C THR A 53 -16.31 1.46 15.22
N ALA A 54 -17.19 0.76 15.88
CA ALA A 54 -18.48 0.35 15.33
C ALA A 54 -19.45 1.55 15.25
N LYS A 55 -20.46 1.49 14.39
CA LYS A 55 -21.51 2.53 14.25
C LYS A 55 -22.17 2.91 15.58
N GLY A 56 -22.29 1.96 16.50
CA GLY A 56 -22.87 2.18 17.86
C GLY A 56 -21.91 2.87 18.84
N GLY A 57 -20.68 3.16 18.45
CA GLY A 57 -19.66 3.78 19.28
C GLY A 57 -18.80 2.79 20.08
N ASP A 58 -19.03 1.48 19.97
CA ASP A 58 -18.17 0.49 20.59
C ASP A 58 -16.77 0.54 19.96
N VAL A 59 -15.75 0.64 20.82
CA VAL A 59 -14.35 0.78 20.39
C VAL A 59 -13.56 -0.46 20.80
N ARG A 60 -12.78 -1.00 19.85
CA ARG A 60 -11.80 -2.05 20.09
C ARG A 60 -10.43 -1.56 19.62
N VAL A 61 -9.41 -1.75 20.43
CA VAL A 61 -8.03 -1.36 20.09
C VAL A 61 -7.20 -2.63 19.95
N ARG A 62 -6.31 -2.65 18.97
CA ARG A 62 -5.32 -3.72 18.75
C ARG A 62 -3.95 -3.09 18.57
N GLU A 63 -2.95 -3.69 19.17
CA GLU A 63 -1.56 -3.24 19.02
C GLU A 63 -0.73 -4.38 18.43
N PHE A 64 0.05 -4.07 17.42
CA PHE A 64 0.90 -5.06 16.75
C PHE A 64 2.16 -4.42 16.17
N THR A 65 3.18 -5.25 15.96
CA THR A 65 4.34 -4.89 15.15
C THR A 65 4.17 -5.46 13.76
N GLN A 66 4.45 -4.66 12.74
CA GLN A 66 4.50 -5.07 11.35
C GLN A 66 5.93 -5.02 10.82
N LEU A 67 6.36 -6.09 10.16
CA LEU A 67 7.62 -6.18 9.43
C LEU A 67 7.32 -6.35 7.95
N ARG A 68 8.19 -5.76 7.11
CA ARG A 68 8.19 -5.93 5.66
C ARG A 68 9.61 -6.21 5.18
N TYR A 69 9.73 -7.06 4.16
CA TYR A 69 11.00 -7.37 3.50
C TYR A 69 10.79 -7.49 1.99
N ASN A 70 11.65 -6.85 1.21
CA ASN A 70 11.65 -6.93 -0.25
C ASN A 70 12.72 -7.92 -0.71
N GLU A 71 12.32 -8.94 -1.48
CA GLU A 71 13.24 -9.88 -2.12
C GLU A 71 13.84 -9.25 -3.40
N GLU A 72 14.98 -9.76 -3.85
CA GLU A 72 15.67 -9.24 -5.04
C GLU A 72 14.89 -9.42 -6.35
N ASN A 73 14.02 -10.46 -6.41
CA ASN A 73 13.15 -10.72 -7.55
C ASN A 73 11.85 -9.89 -7.57
N GLY A 74 11.67 -8.98 -6.58
CA GLY A 74 10.49 -8.13 -6.43
C GLY A 74 9.38 -8.72 -5.58
N ASP A 75 9.44 -10.01 -5.20
CA ASP A 75 8.53 -10.58 -4.22
C ASP A 75 8.69 -9.86 -2.88
N GLN A 76 7.65 -9.89 -2.05
CA GLN A 76 7.69 -9.27 -0.72
C GLN A 76 7.22 -10.23 0.35
N LYS A 77 7.68 -9.99 1.58
CA LYS A 77 7.24 -10.72 2.76
C LYS A 77 6.76 -9.74 3.81
N PHE A 78 5.61 -10.04 4.40
CA PHE A 78 5.04 -9.27 5.49
C PHE A 78 4.81 -10.19 6.69
N TYR A 79 5.07 -9.66 7.87
CA TYR A 79 4.82 -10.38 9.11
C TYR A 79 4.22 -9.41 10.13
N THR A 80 3.04 -9.74 10.66
CA THR A 80 2.35 -8.96 11.68
C THR A 80 2.24 -9.79 12.95
N TYR A 81 2.61 -9.19 14.10
CA TYR A 81 2.53 -9.85 15.40
C TYR A 81 1.75 -9.01 16.39
N PHE A 82 0.66 -9.57 16.91
CA PHE A 82 -0.25 -8.88 17.83
C PHE A 82 0.26 -8.95 19.27
N LYS A 83 0.33 -7.77 19.93
CA LYS A 83 0.81 -7.59 21.30
C LYS A 83 -0.32 -7.36 22.30
N ALA A 84 -1.42 -6.76 21.85
CA ALA A 84 -2.59 -6.44 22.67
C ALA A 84 -3.85 -6.35 21.78
N PRO A 85 -5.04 -6.52 22.38
CA PRO A 85 -5.36 -6.98 23.73
C PRO A 85 -5.24 -8.53 23.88
N ALA A 86 -5.68 -9.06 25.01
CA ALA A 86 -5.50 -10.48 25.35
C ALA A 86 -6.15 -11.46 24.37
N ASP A 87 -7.28 -11.09 23.75
CA ASP A 87 -8.00 -11.93 22.77
C ASP A 87 -7.23 -12.15 21.46
N VAL A 88 -6.33 -11.23 21.09
CA VAL A 88 -5.46 -11.34 19.90
C VAL A 88 -3.97 -11.51 20.26
N TYR A 89 -3.65 -11.52 21.55
CA TYR A 89 -2.25 -11.65 21.99
C TYR A 89 -1.58 -12.89 21.40
N LYS A 90 -0.38 -12.70 20.83
CA LYS A 90 0.38 -13.71 20.12
C LYS A 90 -0.24 -14.24 18.81
N MET A 91 -1.31 -13.65 18.31
CA MET A 91 -1.69 -13.88 16.93
C MET A 91 -0.56 -13.40 16.02
N ALA A 92 -0.38 -14.10 14.90
CA ALA A 92 0.58 -13.69 13.89
C ALA A 92 0.00 -13.89 12.49
N TYR A 93 0.28 -12.93 11.59
CA TYR A 93 -0.11 -13.02 10.19
C TYR A 93 1.14 -12.93 9.32
N LEU A 94 1.28 -13.85 8.38
CA LEU A 94 2.40 -13.95 7.46
C LEU A 94 1.86 -13.88 6.02
N VAL A 95 2.49 -13.07 5.20
CA VAL A 95 2.25 -13.00 3.75
C VAL A 95 3.55 -13.21 3.00
N TRP A 96 3.50 -14.04 1.98
CA TRP A 96 4.43 -14.03 0.87
C TRP A 96 3.69 -13.47 -0.33
N LYS A 97 3.97 -12.21 -0.66
CA LYS A 97 3.43 -11.54 -1.83
C LYS A 97 4.30 -11.92 -3.01
N ASN A 98 3.69 -12.54 -3.99
CA ASN A 98 4.38 -13.10 -5.15
C ASN A 98 4.05 -12.30 -6.41
N ILE A 99 5.05 -12.08 -7.27
CA ILE A 99 4.82 -11.51 -8.59
C ILE A 99 4.33 -12.60 -9.55
N GLY A 100 3.27 -12.28 -10.31
CA GLY A 100 2.74 -13.14 -11.37
C GLY A 100 2.00 -14.41 -10.91
N ARG A 101 1.73 -14.55 -9.60
CA ARG A 101 0.91 -15.64 -9.03
C ARG A 101 0.26 -15.20 -7.73
N ASP A 102 -0.69 -16.00 -7.25
CA ASP A 102 -1.37 -15.75 -5.97
C ASP A 102 -0.40 -15.66 -4.80
N ASP A 103 -0.71 -14.75 -3.86
CA ASP A 103 -0.01 -14.63 -2.60
C ASP A 103 -0.32 -15.80 -1.67
N ASP A 104 0.65 -16.18 -0.87
CA ASP A 104 0.47 -17.13 0.22
C ASP A 104 0.27 -16.39 1.53
N ARG A 105 -0.82 -16.70 2.23
CA ARG A 105 -1.21 -16.02 3.48
C ARG A 105 -1.52 -17.03 4.58
N TRP A 106 -1.00 -16.80 5.78
CA TRP A 106 -1.26 -17.64 6.96
C TRP A 106 -1.58 -16.78 8.18
N LEU A 107 -2.59 -17.21 8.93
CA LEU A 107 -2.95 -16.64 10.22
C LEU A 107 -2.73 -17.69 11.32
N TRP A 108 -1.98 -17.32 12.34
CA TRP A 108 -1.82 -18.10 13.56
C TRP A 108 -2.82 -17.63 14.62
N LEU A 109 -3.64 -18.54 15.11
CA LEU A 109 -4.64 -18.35 16.15
C LEU A 109 -4.20 -19.11 17.42
N PRO A 110 -3.49 -18.46 18.36
CA PRO A 110 -2.90 -19.14 19.51
C PRO A 110 -3.93 -19.79 20.43
N ALA A 111 -5.09 -19.14 20.66
CA ALA A 111 -6.17 -19.69 21.49
C ALA A 111 -6.70 -21.03 20.99
N LEU A 112 -6.63 -21.28 19.68
CA LEU A 112 -7.07 -22.53 19.04
C LEU A 112 -5.89 -23.45 18.70
N ASN A 113 -4.65 -23.04 18.96
CA ASN A 113 -3.43 -23.70 18.48
C ASN A 113 -3.49 -24.03 16.98
N LEU A 114 -4.08 -23.12 16.19
CA LEU A 114 -4.42 -23.33 14.79
C LEU A 114 -3.61 -22.39 13.88
N LYS A 115 -2.96 -22.97 12.85
CA LYS A 115 -2.45 -22.24 11.69
C LYS A 115 -3.49 -22.37 10.57
N LYS A 116 -4.14 -21.24 10.24
CA LYS A 116 -5.12 -21.15 9.15
C LYS A 116 -4.45 -20.56 7.92
N ARG A 117 -4.57 -21.20 6.76
CA ARG A 117 -4.25 -20.58 5.47
C ARG A 117 -5.43 -19.73 5.03
N ILE A 118 -5.18 -18.49 4.61
CA ILE A 118 -6.16 -17.64 3.97
C ILE A 118 -6.11 -17.95 2.48
N ALA A 119 -7.18 -18.45 1.91
CA ALA A 119 -7.24 -18.77 0.49
C ALA A 119 -7.17 -17.50 -0.37
N PRO A 120 -6.69 -17.57 -1.62
CA PRO A 120 -6.65 -16.40 -2.51
C PRO A 120 -8.02 -15.70 -2.64
N GLY A 121 -9.11 -16.45 -2.72
CA GLY A 121 -10.48 -15.92 -2.76
C GLY A 121 -10.94 -15.23 -1.46
N ASP A 122 -10.27 -15.48 -0.32
CA ASP A 122 -10.60 -14.88 0.98
C ASP A 122 -9.75 -13.62 1.27
N LYS A 123 -8.85 -13.21 0.36
CA LYS A 123 -7.93 -12.07 0.58
C LYS A 123 -8.65 -10.75 0.88
N ARG A 124 -9.89 -10.62 0.39
CA ARG A 124 -10.73 -9.44 0.60
C ARG A 124 -11.71 -9.58 1.77
N THR A 125 -11.50 -10.53 2.67
CA THR A 125 -12.22 -10.58 3.94
C THR A 125 -11.54 -9.72 5.00
N SER A 126 -12.30 -9.37 6.05
CA SER A 126 -11.87 -8.49 7.14
C SER A 126 -10.59 -8.98 7.81
N PHE A 127 -9.59 -8.11 7.92
CA PHE A 127 -8.36 -8.35 8.67
C PHE A 127 -8.63 -8.24 10.17
N VAL A 128 -8.72 -9.39 10.83
CA VAL A 128 -8.88 -9.52 12.29
C VAL A 128 -10.06 -8.71 12.86
N GLY A 129 -11.15 -8.61 12.09
CA GLY A 129 -12.39 -7.92 12.48
C GLY A 129 -12.32 -6.39 12.39
N SER A 130 -11.41 -5.85 11.57
CA SER A 130 -11.30 -4.44 11.20
C SER A 130 -11.97 -4.17 9.84
N ASP A 131 -12.02 -2.89 9.43
CA ASP A 131 -12.45 -2.47 8.10
C ASP A 131 -11.32 -2.55 7.05
N PHE A 132 -10.08 -2.80 7.50
CA PHE A 132 -9.01 -3.24 6.62
C PHE A 132 -9.18 -4.71 6.26
N LEU A 133 -8.71 -5.09 5.08
CA LEU A 133 -8.79 -6.44 4.53
C LEU A 133 -7.42 -7.13 4.61
N TYR A 134 -7.39 -8.46 4.50
CA TYR A 134 -6.10 -9.17 4.43
C TYR A 134 -5.25 -8.70 3.25
N GLU A 135 -5.86 -8.34 2.13
CA GLU A 135 -5.18 -7.78 0.95
C GLU A 135 -4.54 -6.43 1.26
N ASP A 136 -5.16 -5.55 2.07
CA ASP A 136 -4.64 -4.21 2.36
C ASP A 136 -3.29 -4.24 3.10
N VAL A 137 -2.97 -5.32 3.81
CA VAL A 137 -1.70 -5.47 4.52
C VAL A 137 -0.50 -5.54 3.57
N SER A 138 -0.67 -6.16 2.40
CA SER A 138 0.38 -6.35 1.39
C SER A 138 0.12 -5.60 0.10
N GLY A 139 -1.03 -4.95 -0.02
CA GLY A 139 -1.48 -4.25 -1.23
C GLY A 139 -2.03 -5.18 -2.31
N ARG A 140 -2.92 -4.64 -3.12
CA ARG A 140 -3.44 -5.27 -4.33
C ARG A 140 -2.35 -5.21 -5.42
N SER A 141 -2.21 -6.28 -6.22
CA SER A 141 -1.27 -6.28 -7.34
C SER A 141 -1.76 -5.34 -8.45
N PRO A 142 -0.93 -4.43 -8.98
CA PRO A 142 -1.29 -3.60 -10.13
C PRO A 142 -1.77 -4.40 -11.33
N GLU A 143 -1.24 -5.58 -11.53
CA GLU A 143 -1.58 -6.45 -12.67
C GLU A 143 -3.02 -6.99 -12.63
N GLU A 144 -3.71 -6.90 -11.47
CA GLU A 144 -5.09 -7.41 -11.32
C GLU A 144 -6.15 -6.48 -11.95
N ASP A 145 -5.79 -5.22 -12.26
CA ASP A 145 -6.74 -4.20 -12.73
C ASP A 145 -6.33 -3.59 -14.07
N VAL A 146 -7.29 -2.95 -14.74
CA VAL A 146 -7.09 -2.04 -15.85
C VAL A 146 -7.15 -0.62 -15.29
N HIS A 147 -6.14 0.20 -15.57
CA HIS A 147 -5.98 1.54 -15.04
C HIS A 147 -6.30 2.61 -16.07
N THR A 148 -7.06 3.63 -15.69
CA THR A 148 -7.40 4.77 -16.54
C THR A 148 -7.21 6.07 -15.78
N LEU A 149 -6.39 6.98 -16.30
CA LEU A 149 -6.27 8.34 -15.78
C LEU A 149 -7.55 9.12 -16.14
N VAL A 150 -8.38 9.44 -15.14
CA VAL A 150 -9.67 10.13 -15.33
C VAL A 150 -9.61 11.61 -15.04
N GLU A 151 -8.65 12.03 -14.20
CA GLU A 151 -8.42 13.44 -13.90
C GLU A 151 -6.97 13.68 -13.51
N GLU A 152 -6.43 14.81 -13.90
CA GLU A 152 -5.11 15.29 -13.51
C GLU A 152 -5.21 16.76 -13.08
N THR A 153 -4.80 17.03 -11.84
CA THR A 153 -4.69 18.39 -11.29
C THR A 153 -3.23 18.76 -11.08
N ASP A 154 -2.95 19.92 -10.52
CA ASP A 154 -1.57 20.32 -10.16
C ASP A 154 -0.94 19.41 -9.12
N THR A 155 -1.73 18.76 -8.25
CA THR A 155 -1.25 18.01 -7.10
C THR A 155 -1.64 16.54 -7.07
N VAL A 156 -2.60 16.13 -7.90
CA VAL A 156 -3.22 14.80 -7.84
C VAL A 156 -3.37 14.19 -9.23
N TYR A 157 -3.07 12.89 -9.34
CA TYR A 157 -3.57 12.00 -10.37
C TYR A 157 -4.77 11.24 -9.83
N ARG A 158 -5.91 11.26 -10.55
CA ARG A 158 -7.07 10.42 -10.22
C ARG A 158 -7.16 9.27 -11.22
N ILE A 159 -7.03 8.05 -10.70
CA ILE A 159 -7.03 6.83 -11.51
C ILE A 159 -8.29 6.01 -11.20
N ASP A 160 -9.02 5.63 -12.23
CA ASP A 160 -10.07 4.60 -12.15
C ASP A 160 -9.46 3.23 -12.42
N ASN A 161 -9.78 2.26 -11.57
CA ASN A 161 -9.21 0.92 -11.58
C ASN A 161 -10.34 -0.11 -11.68
N VAL A 162 -10.36 -0.86 -12.77
CA VAL A 162 -11.39 -1.86 -13.07
C VAL A 162 -10.75 -3.25 -13.01
N PRO A 163 -11.28 -4.20 -12.19
CA PRO A 163 -10.72 -5.53 -12.08
C PRO A 163 -10.80 -6.29 -13.41
N LYS A 164 -9.69 -6.92 -13.81
CA LYS A 164 -9.63 -7.80 -15.00
C LYS A 164 -10.46 -9.05 -14.81
N ASP A 165 -10.60 -9.52 -13.57
CA ASP A 165 -11.50 -10.61 -13.19
C ASP A 165 -12.57 -10.10 -12.20
N PRO A 166 -13.72 -9.60 -12.69
CA PRO A 166 -14.78 -9.07 -11.82
C PRO A 166 -15.40 -10.12 -10.88
N GLY A 167 -15.23 -11.42 -11.17
CA GLY A 167 -15.73 -12.49 -10.32
C GLY A 167 -14.87 -12.75 -9.09
N SER A 168 -13.66 -12.23 -9.04
CA SER A 168 -12.72 -12.43 -7.93
C SER A 168 -12.83 -11.40 -6.80
N VAL A 169 -13.64 -10.34 -6.99
CA VAL A 169 -13.79 -9.22 -6.05
C VAL A 169 -15.25 -8.81 -5.89
N GLU A 170 -15.56 -8.13 -4.79
CA GLU A 170 -16.90 -7.63 -4.46
C GLU A 170 -17.22 -6.24 -5.04
N PHE A 171 -16.24 -5.57 -5.65
CA PHE A 171 -16.40 -4.24 -6.24
C PHE A 171 -16.44 -4.27 -7.77
N SER A 172 -17.09 -3.28 -8.38
CA SER A 172 -17.07 -3.07 -9.83
C SER A 172 -15.82 -2.32 -10.30
N HIS A 173 -15.40 -1.32 -9.53
CA HIS A 173 -14.21 -0.49 -9.74
C HIS A 173 -13.86 0.25 -8.46
N TYR A 174 -12.67 0.86 -8.43
CA TYR A 174 -12.32 1.84 -7.42
C TYR A 174 -11.55 3.00 -8.03
N VAL A 175 -11.77 4.19 -7.48
CA VAL A 175 -11.07 5.41 -7.89
C VAL A 175 -10.07 5.79 -6.80
N VAL A 176 -8.83 6.03 -7.19
CA VAL A 176 -7.76 6.42 -6.27
C VAL A 176 -7.18 7.78 -6.65
N ASP A 177 -7.02 8.66 -5.67
CA ASP A 177 -6.30 9.91 -5.78
C ASP A 177 -4.86 9.70 -5.31
N ILE A 178 -3.89 9.94 -6.20
CA ILE A 178 -2.47 9.74 -5.98
C ILE A 178 -1.78 11.11 -5.97
N ASN A 179 -1.05 11.41 -4.90
CA ASN A 179 -0.30 12.65 -4.76
C ASN A 179 0.88 12.69 -5.76
N LYS A 180 0.98 13.75 -6.56
CA LYS A 180 2.00 13.87 -7.62
C LYS A 180 3.43 13.97 -7.12
N SER A 181 3.65 14.51 -5.93
CA SER A 181 5.00 14.71 -5.40
C SER A 181 5.57 13.48 -4.71
N THR A 182 4.71 12.65 -4.10
CA THR A 182 5.11 11.49 -3.32
C THR A 182 4.72 10.16 -3.96
N PHE A 183 3.82 10.18 -4.93
CA PHE A 183 3.12 9.02 -5.49
C PHE A 183 2.35 8.19 -4.44
N LEU A 184 2.14 8.70 -3.24
CA LEU A 184 1.30 8.00 -2.26
C LEU A 184 -0.18 8.09 -2.65
N PRO A 185 -0.92 6.96 -2.60
CA PRO A 185 -2.37 6.96 -2.65
C PRO A 185 -2.93 7.68 -1.41
N MET A 186 -3.69 8.75 -1.64
CA MET A 186 -4.24 9.56 -0.54
C MET A 186 -5.63 9.11 -0.15
N ILE A 187 -6.47 8.76 -1.12
CA ILE A 187 -7.80 8.23 -0.86
C ILE A 187 -8.22 7.29 -1.99
N ALA A 188 -8.83 6.18 -1.62
CA ALA A 188 -9.44 5.23 -2.54
C ALA A 188 -10.92 5.03 -2.21
N HIS A 189 -11.79 5.18 -3.21
CA HIS A 189 -13.23 4.99 -3.13
C HIS A 189 -13.63 3.74 -3.90
N TYR A 190 -14.23 2.76 -3.23
CA TYR A 190 -14.67 1.51 -3.84
C TYR A 190 -16.18 1.55 -4.11
N TYR A 191 -16.58 1.07 -5.29
CA TYR A 191 -17.95 1.06 -5.77
C TYR A 191 -18.45 -0.36 -5.99
N ASP A 192 -19.65 -0.67 -5.52
CA ASP A 192 -20.31 -1.95 -5.75
C ASP A 192 -20.80 -2.08 -7.21
N HIS A 193 -21.32 -3.26 -7.59
CA HIS A 193 -21.84 -3.51 -8.94
C HIS A 193 -23.14 -2.71 -9.26
N ARG A 194 -23.68 -1.95 -8.30
CA ARG A 194 -24.82 -1.02 -8.50
C ARG A 194 -24.35 0.43 -8.61
N GLY A 195 -23.05 0.67 -8.51
CA GLY A 195 -22.46 2.02 -8.55
C GLY A 195 -22.52 2.75 -7.21
N ASN A 196 -22.87 2.11 -6.11
CA ASN A 196 -22.85 2.74 -4.80
C ASN A 196 -21.44 2.68 -4.21
N LYS A 197 -20.96 3.80 -3.69
CA LYS A 197 -19.74 3.83 -2.89
C LYS A 197 -20.00 3.12 -1.55
N TYR A 198 -19.27 2.06 -1.26
CA TYR A 198 -19.48 1.24 -0.07
C TYR A 198 -18.28 1.21 0.88
N ARG A 199 -17.07 1.55 0.38
CA ARG A 199 -15.83 1.50 1.15
C ARG A 199 -14.93 2.66 0.78
N GLU A 200 -14.20 3.21 1.77
CA GLU A 200 -13.13 4.18 1.58
C GLU A 200 -11.89 3.76 2.34
N VAL A 201 -10.72 4.06 1.78
CA VAL A 201 -9.43 3.97 2.47
C VAL A 201 -8.70 5.28 2.26
N GLU A 202 -8.26 5.93 3.33
CA GLU A 202 -7.69 7.27 3.29
C GLU A 202 -6.38 7.35 4.08
N ALA A 203 -5.38 8.02 3.53
CA ALA A 203 -4.15 8.42 4.22
C ALA A 203 -4.40 9.79 4.86
N LEU A 204 -4.43 9.84 6.19
CA LEU A 204 -4.76 11.06 6.95
C LEU A 204 -3.54 11.87 7.35
N ASN A 205 -2.38 11.21 7.50
CA ASN A 205 -1.11 11.88 7.80
C ASN A 205 0.03 11.21 7.04
N VAL A 206 0.92 12.05 6.52
CA VAL A 206 2.13 11.62 5.81
C VAL A 206 3.31 12.37 6.41
N GLU A 207 4.37 11.66 6.73
CA GLU A 207 5.62 12.20 7.25
C GLU A 207 6.79 11.69 6.39
N GLU A 208 7.87 12.46 6.35
CA GLU A 208 9.13 11.98 5.78
C GLU A 208 9.94 11.26 6.87
N ILE A 209 10.17 9.96 6.69
CA ILE A 209 10.95 9.13 7.60
C ILE A 209 12.12 8.53 6.84
N GLN A 210 13.35 8.85 7.24
CA GLN A 210 14.58 8.39 6.60
C GLN A 210 14.62 8.64 5.08
N GLY A 211 14.01 9.75 4.62
CA GLY A 211 13.93 10.13 3.20
C GLY A 211 12.80 9.45 2.41
N PHE A 212 11.91 8.70 3.08
CA PHE A 212 10.73 8.09 2.47
C PHE A 212 9.45 8.79 2.93
N ALA A 213 8.61 9.20 1.98
CA ALA A 213 7.26 9.65 2.30
C ALA A 213 6.47 8.45 2.87
N THR A 214 5.98 8.60 4.09
CA THR A 214 5.41 7.50 4.88
C THR A 214 4.04 7.89 5.41
N VAL A 215 3.02 7.08 5.13
CA VAL A 215 1.70 7.23 5.76
C VAL A 215 1.80 6.80 7.22
N THR A 216 1.62 7.74 8.14
CA THR A 216 1.66 7.48 9.59
C THR A 216 0.29 7.36 10.22
N VAL A 217 -0.77 7.81 9.53
CA VAL A 217 -2.16 7.59 9.93
C VAL A 217 -3.00 7.26 8.71
N SER A 218 -3.76 6.17 8.78
CA SER A 218 -4.73 5.80 7.75
C SER A 218 -6.06 5.35 8.35
N GLU A 219 -7.13 5.50 7.57
CA GLU A 219 -8.46 5.02 7.93
C GLU A 219 -9.07 4.17 6.82
N ALA A 220 -9.78 3.12 7.22
CA ALA A 220 -10.70 2.39 6.36
C ALA A 220 -12.12 2.55 6.91
N ARG A 221 -13.07 2.86 6.03
CA ARG A 221 -14.50 3.05 6.37
C ARG A 221 -15.35 2.07 5.59
N ASP A 222 -16.18 1.32 6.28
CA ASP A 222 -17.30 0.59 5.68
C ASP A 222 -18.55 1.48 5.76
N LEU A 223 -18.97 2.01 4.62
CA LEU A 223 -20.09 2.94 4.53
C LEU A 223 -21.44 2.26 4.70
N ALA A 224 -21.52 0.94 4.49
CA ALA A 224 -22.74 0.15 4.67
C ALA A 224 -23.00 -0.12 6.15
N SER A 225 -22.01 -0.60 6.89
CA SER A 225 -22.10 -0.84 8.33
C SER A 225 -21.98 0.47 9.15
N GLY A 226 -21.27 1.48 8.61
CA GLY A 226 -20.92 2.72 9.30
C GLY A 226 -19.80 2.55 10.34
N SER A 227 -19.01 1.45 10.21
CA SER A 227 -17.81 1.26 11.02
C SER A 227 -16.60 1.96 10.42
N VAL A 228 -15.61 2.28 11.27
CA VAL A 228 -14.37 2.94 10.89
C VAL A 228 -13.21 2.29 11.64
N THR A 229 -12.16 1.96 10.93
CA THR A 229 -10.89 1.52 11.51
C THR A 229 -9.78 2.51 11.18
N ARG A 230 -9.10 2.99 12.23
CA ARG A 230 -7.94 3.88 12.13
C ARG A 230 -6.68 3.14 12.53
N ASN A 231 -5.65 3.23 11.70
CA ASN A 231 -4.29 2.78 11.98
C ASN A 231 -3.40 3.99 12.26
N GLU A 232 -2.65 3.93 13.37
CA GLU A 232 -1.61 4.89 13.73
C GLU A 232 -0.28 4.12 13.76
N PHE A 233 0.66 4.53 12.92
CA PHE A 233 1.98 3.91 12.80
C PHE A 233 2.99 4.74 13.59
N SER A 234 3.75 4.08 14.45
CA SER A 234 4.84 4.67 15.24
C SER A 234 6.11 3.83 15.13
N ASP A 235 7.23 4.39 15.57
CA ASP A 235 8.53 3.73 15.54
C ASP A 235 8.82 3.09 14.17
N VAL A 236 8.50 3.85 13.10
CA VAL A 236 8.73 3.39 11.74
C VAL A 236 10.21 3.48 11.42
N GLU A 237 10.79 2.37 11.01
CA GLU A 237 12.20 2.26 10.65
C GLU A 237 12.35 1.50 9.34
N TYR A 238 13.18 2.03 8.44
CA TYR A 238 13.54 1.39 7.18
C TYR A 238 15.01 0.94 7.19
N ASN A 239 15.32 -0.07 6.38
CA ASN A 239 16.68 -0.59 6.17
C ASN A 239 17.38 -1.04 7.47
N ILE A 240 16.63 -1.70 8.35
CA ILE A 240 17.13 -2.19 9.64
C ILE A 240 17.87 -3.53 9.53
N GLY A 241 17.97 -4.10 8.32
CA GLY A 241 18.74 -5.32 8.06
C GLY A 241 18.00 -6.59 8.47
N LEU A 242 16.68 -6.65 8.27
CA LEU A 242 15.92 -7.88 8.54
C LEU A 242 16.44 -9.06 7.72
N ASN A 243 16.42 -10.24 8.33
CA ASN A 243 16.77 -11.48 7.63
C ASN A 243 15.50 -12.12 7.05
N SER A 244 15.49 -12.41 5.74
CA SER A 244 14.33 -13.03 5.07
C SER A 244 13.89 -14.36 5.71
N ARG A 245 14.80 -15.06 6.41
CA ARG A 245 14.52 -16.33 7.09
C ARG A 245 13.51 -16.23 8.24
N ILE A 246 13.28 -15.03 8.79
CA ILE A 246 12.26 -14.84 9.83
C ILE A 246 10.84 -14.87 9.28
N PHE A 247 10.66 -14.66 7.98
CA PHE A 247 9.36 -14.67 7.31
C PHE A 247 8.96 -16.07 6.85
N THR A 248 8.91 -17.01 7.79
CA THR A 248 8.51 -18.41 7.52
C THR A 248 7.41 -18.86 8.46
N GLU A 249 6.66 -19.88 8.07
CA GLU A 249 5.57 -20.45 8.87
C GLU A 249 6.01 -20.91 10.27
N ARG A 250 7.29 -21.25 10.45
CA ARG A 250 7.86 -21.59 11.76
C ARG A 250 7.70 -20.46 12.76
N PHE A 251 7.87 -19.20 12.31
CA PHE A 251 7.81 -18.03 13.16
C PHE A 251 6.38 -17.59 13.51
N LEU A 252 5.36 -18.19 12.91
CA LEU A 252 3.98 -17.98 13.34
C LEU A 252 3.75 -18.42 14.80
N ARG A 253 4.34 -19.54 15.21
CA ARG A 253 4.24 -20.04 16.60
C ARG A 253 5.32 -19.50 17.53
N ARG A 254 6.46 -19.14 16.99
CA ARG A 254 7.64 -18.67 17.74
C ARG A 254 8.10 -17.35 17.11
N PRO A 255 7.50 -16.23 17.53
CA PRO A 255 7.74 -14.93 16.88
C PRO A 255 9.23 -14.59 16.91
N PRO A 256 9.74 -13.95 15.86
CA PRO A 256 11.13 -13.50 15.80
C PRO A 256 11.38 -12.38 16.82
N ARG A 257 12.65 -12.11 17.14
CA ARG A 257 13.01 -11.08 18.12
C ARG A 257 12.62 -9.67 17.67
N GLU A 258 12.60 -9.45 16.39
CA GLU A 258 12.36 -8.17 15.72
C GLU A 258 10.93 -7.63 15.97
N VAL A 259 10.01 -8.47 16.45
CA VAL A 259 8.65 -8.06 16.85
C VAL A 259 8.40 -8.08 18.36
N GLN A 260 9.39 -8.50 19.17
CA GLN A 260 9.25 -8.61 20.62
C GLN A 260 9.45 -7.28 21.35
#